data_7b93036a487c26dddaef1b9711a1617c
#
_entry.id   7b93036a487c26dddaef1b9711a1617c
#
_cell.length_a   1.000
_cell.length_b   1.000
_cell.length_c   1.000
_cell.angle_alpha   90.00
_cell.angle_beta   90.00
_cell.angle_gamma   90.00
#
_symmetry.space_group_name_H-M   'P 1'
#
loop_
_entity.id
_entity.type
_entity.pdbx_description
1 polymer ?
#
loop_
_entity_poly.entity_id
_entity_poly.type
_entity_poly.pdbx_seq_one_letter_code
_entity_poly.pdbx_strand_id
1 'polypeptide(L)'
;MAYDRRLVIDTILYVLRTGTAWRHVPHDLVPWDVAYRWFRCWSTDGTWNRVHDLLRDLVRVAEGRDPQPSAAVLDSQTAHSHEGGEAIGWDAGKRTRGRKRHILVDTSGLLLKAVVHAASVQERAGAKLVLAGITATFPLLGLVWADAGYVNRVDQGLLAWAREHAGIELQIVPRNADVKGFQVLPRRWVVERTFSWLGRCRRLARDYERKPAHAEAMIKVAMIRLMAARLAGEDIEPQGPIETEAARRLNDELSQE
;
A
#
# COMPACT_ATOMS: atom_id res chain seq x y z
N MET A 1 -34.86 7.08 -2.01
CA MET A 1 -34.61 5.64 -1.88
C MET A 1 -33.28 5.44 -1.17
N ALA A 2 -33.23 4.61 -0.14
CA ALA A 2 -31.95 4.20 0.47
C ALA A 2 -31.46 2.99 -0.33
N TYR A 3 -30.30 3.10 -0.95
CA TYR A 3 -29.65 1.97 -1.62
C TYR A 3 -29.04 1.02 -0.59
N ASP A 4 -29.07 -0.28 -0.89
CA ASP A 4 -28.36 -1.29 -0.10
C ASP A 4 -26.85 -0.93 -0.07
N ARG A 5 -26.28 -0.90 1.13
CA ARG A 5 -24.85 -0.60 1.32
C ARG A 5 -23.94 -1.62 0.64
N ARG A 6 -24.38 -2.88 0.58
CA ARG A 6 -23.64 -3.93 -0.13
C ARG A 6 -23.49 -3.56 -1.60
N LEU A 7 -24.58 -3.18 -2.27
CA LEU A 7 -24.55 -2.79 -3.68
C LEU A 7 -23.72 -1.52 -3.92
N VAL A 8 -23.71 -0.58 -2.95
CA VAL A 8 -22.81 0.58 -2.98
C VAL A 8 -21.34 0.14 -2.96
N ILE A 9 -20.99 -0.80 -2.07
CA ILE A 9 -19.62 -1.34 -1.97
C ILE A 9 -19.25 -2.07 -3.25
N ASP A 10 -20.13 -2.92 -3.79
CA ASP A 10 -19.89 -3.64 -5.03
C ASP A 10 -19.63 -2.68 -6.20
N THR A 11 -20.35 -1.56 -6.25
CA THR A 11 -20.14 -0.50 -7.25
C THR A 11 -18.78 0.15 -7.10
N ILE A 12 -18.35 0.45 -5.88
CA ILE A 12 -17.01 1.02 -5.59
C ILE A 12 -15.91 0.01 -5.99
N LEU A 13 -16.09 -1.26 -5.64
CA LEU A 13 -15.16 -2.34 -6.01
C LEU A 13 -15.12 -2.56 -7.53
N TYR A 14 -16.23 -2.39 -8.22
CA TYR A 14 -16.27 -2.43 -9.69
C TYR A 14 -15.37 -1.32 -10.28
N VAL A 15 -15.53 -0.07 -9.82
CA VAL A 15 -14.68 1.06 -10.25
C VAL A 15 -13.20 0.79 -9.95
N LEU A 16 -12.89 0.27 -8.77
CA LEU A 16 -11.53 -0.09 -8.38
C LEU A 16 -10.92 -1.13 -9.34
N ARG A 17 -11.65 -2.22 -9.61
CA ARG A 17 -11.15 -3.35 -10.42
C ARG A 17 -11.02 -3.01 -11.89
N THR A 18 -12.02 -2.35 -12.45
CA THR A 18 -12.08 -2.07 -13.91
C THR A 18 -11.34 -0.80 -14.30
N GLY A 19 -11.13 0.13 -13.34
CA GLY A 19 -10.54 1.44 -13.60
C GLY A 19 -11.47 2.39 -14.36
N THR A 20 -12.75 2.03 -14.53
CA THR A 20 -13.72 2.85 -15.24
C THR A 20 -13.87 4.23 -14.58
N ALA A 21 -14.21 5.24 -15.39
CA ALA A 21 -14.60 6.52 -14.83
C ALA A 21 -15.93 6.38 -14.07
N TRP A 22 -16.09 7.09 -12.94
CA TRP A 22 -17.30 7.01 -12.15
C TRP A 22 -18.58 7.17 -12.98
N ARG A 23 -18.59 8.11 -13.93
CA ARG A 23 -19.74 8.38 -14.80
C ARG A 23 -20.09 7.27 -15.79
N HIS A 24 -19.20 6.28 -15.94
CA HIS A 24 -19.37 5.13 -16.84
C HIS A 24 -19.69 3.84 -16.06
N VAL A 25 -20.10 3.96 -14.81
CA VAL A 25 -20.62 2.81 -14.05
C VAL A 25 -21.87 2.29 -14.73
N PRO A 26 -21.99 0.94 -14.96
CA PRO A 26 -23.15 0.32 -15.55
C PRO A 26 -24.46 0.61 -14.82
N HIS A 27 -25.58 0.62 -15.55
CA HIS A 27 -26.90 0.97 -15.00
C HIS A 27 -27.51 -0.08 -14.08
N ASP A 28 -27.02 -1.31 -14.10
CA ASP A 28 -27.39 -2.41 -13.21
C ASP A 28 -26.73 -2.31 -11.82
N LEU A 29 -25.79 -1.37 -11.65
CA LEU A 29 -25.20 -1.01 -10.38
C LEU A 29 -25.85 0.25 -9.79
N VAL A 30 -25.42 0.64 -8.59
CA VAL A 30 -25.87 1.91 -7.98
C VAL A 30 -25.44 3.09 -8.84
N PRO A 31 -26.31 4.12 -9.06
CA PRO A 31 -25.92 5.33 -9.77
C PRO A 31 -24.58 5.89 -9.29
N TRP A 32 -23.73 6.23 -10.24
CA TRP A 32 -22.35 6.61 -9.98
C TRP A 32 -22.19 7.74 -8.95
N ASP A 33 -23.08 8.72 -8.96
CA ASP A 33 -23.03 9.87 -8.04
C ASP A 33 -23.35 9.47 -6.59
N VAL A 34 -24.23 8.48 -6.42
CA VAL A 34 -24.53 7.87 -5.11
C VAL A 34 -23.32 7.08 -4.61
N ALA A 35 -22.77 6.19 -5.41
CA ALA A 35 -21.58 5.41 -5.04
C ALA A 35 -20.38 6.31 -4.73
N TYR A 36 -20.14 7.34 -5.58
CA TYR A 36 -19.07 8.31 -5.36
C TYR A 36 -19.27 9.14 -4.09
N ARG A 37 -20.50 9.56 -3.79
CA ARG A 37 -20.82 10.27 -2.54
C ARG A 37 -20.52 9.41 -1.32
N TRP A 38 -20.87 8.13 -1.32
CA TRP A 38 -20.53 7.20 -0.25
C TRP A 38 -19.03 6.99 -0.12
N PHE A 39 -18.33 6.77 -1.24
CA PHE A 39 -16.88 6.66 -1.25
C PHE A 39 -16.21 7.88 -0.58
N ARG A 40 -16.64 9.09 -0.94
CA ARG A 40 -16.13 10.33 -0.34
C ARG A 40 -16.47 10.45 1.14
N CYS A 41 -17.70 10.15 1.52
CA CYS A 41 -18.15 10.20 2.91
C CYS A 41 -17.26 9.30 3.77
N TRP A 42 -17.13 8.03 3.38
CA TRP A 42 -16.31 7.04 4.08
C TRP A 42 -14.80 7.32 4.04
N SER A 43 -14.33 8.09 3.05
CA SER A 43 -12.95 8.60 3.03
C SER A 43 -12.74 9.71 4.06
N THR A 44 -13.75 10.53 4.32
CA THR A 44 -13.64 11.71 5.20
C THR A 44 -13.91 11.36 6.66
N ASP A 45 -14.89 10.48 6.93
CA ASP A 45 -15.30 10.11 8.28
C ASP A 45 -14.45 8.97 8.90
N GLY A 46 -13.44 8.50 8.16
CA GLY A 46 -12.52 7.44 8.60
C GLY A 46 -13.10 6.03 8.53
N THR A 47 -14.26 5.81 7.91
CA THR A 47 -14.86 4.47 7.79
C THR A 47 -13.94 3.50 7.06
N TRP A 48 -13.30 3.91 5.93
CA TRP A 48 -12.35 3.06 5.24
C TRP A 48 -11.17 2.65 6.13
N ASN A 49 -10.70 3.54 7.00
CA ASN A 49 -9.62 3.23 7.94
C ASN A 49 -10.07 2.15 8.92
N ARG A 50 -11.23 2.34 9.57
CA ARG A 50 -11.77 1.38 10.57
C ARG A 50 -12.01 -0.01 9.98
N VAL A 51 -12.61 -0.08 8.78
CA VAL A 51 -12.85 -1.36 8.10
C VAL A 51 -11.54 -2.02 7.70
N HIS A 52 -10.60 -1.26 7.15
CA HIS A 52 -9.29 -1.75 6.77
C HIS A 52 -8.54 -2.32 7.98
N ASP A 53 -8.47 -1.57 9.07
CA ASP A 53 -7.71 -1.97 10.27
C ASP A 53 -8.32 -3.20 10.93
N LEU A 54 -9.66 -3.28 11.02
CA LEU A 54 -10.35 -4.47 11.51
C LEU A 54 -10.03 -5.71 10.68
N LEU A 55 -10.12 -5.61 9.36
CA LEU A 55 -9.84 -6.76 8.48
C LEU A 55 -8.37 -7.17 8.54
N ARG A 56 -7.44 -6.21 8.63
CA ARG A 56 -6.01 -6.51 8.82
C ARG A 56 -5.79 -7.33 10.09
N ASP A 57 -6.37 -6.89 11.20
CA ASP A 57 -6.22 -7.56 12.49
C ASP A 57 -6.83 -8.97 12.44
N LEU A 58 -7.99 -9.14 11.81
CA LEU A 58 -8.63 -10.45 11.62
C LEU A 58 -7.77 -11.39 10.75
N VAL A 59 -7.21 -10.90 9.64
CA VAL A 59 -6.32 -11.71 8.77
C VAL A 59 -5.08 -12.12 9.54
N ARG A 60 -4.45 -11.21 10.28
CA ARG A 60 -3.26 -11.55 11.08
C ARG A 60 -3.55 -12.62 12.11
N VAL A 61 -4.67 -12.51 12.83
CA VAL A 61 -5.11 -13.53 13.80
C VAL A 61 -5.39 -14.87 13.11
N ALA A 62 -6.06 -14.86 11.95
CA ALA A 62 -6.31 -16.07 11.18
C ALA A 62 -5.02 -16.74 10.69
N GLU A 63 -3.95 -15.96 10.45
CA GLU A 63 -2.59 -16.44 10.11
C GLU A 63 -1.75 -16.82 11.35
N GLY A 64 -2.35 -16.85 12.56
CA GLY A 64 -1.65 -17.19 13.82
C GLY A 64 -0.70 -16.10 14.32
N ARG A 65 -0.90 -14.85 13.91
CA ARG A 65 -0.05 -13.70 14.24
C ARG A 65 -0.71 -12.76 15.24
N ASP A 66 0.11 -12.02 15.98
CA ASP A 66 -0.38 -10.93 16.81
C ASP A 66 -1.02 -9.85 15.92
N PRO A 67 -2.19 -9.27 16.29
CA PRO A 67 -2.79 -8.15 15.57
C PRO A 67 -1.84 -6.96 15.41
N GLN A 68 -0.93 -6.77 16.38
CA GLN A 68 0.06 -5.70 16.35
C GLN A 68 1.36 -6.17 15.70
N PRO A 69 1.76 -5.58 14.55
CA PRO A 69 3.02 -5.93 13.90
C PRO A 69 4.22 -5.39 14.70
N SER A 70 5.27 -6.20 14.82
CA SER A 70 6.56 -5.78 15.41
C SER A 70 7.57 -5.29 14.38
N ALA A 71 7.38 -5.68 13.11
CA ALA A 71 8.25 -5.30 12.00
C ALA A 71 7.43 -4.97 10.74
N ALA A 72 7.99 -4.08 9.90
CA ALA A 72 7.36 -3.62 8.67
C ALA A 72 8.37 -3.33 7.57
N VAL A 73 7.86 -3.16 6.34
CA VAL A 73 8.64 -2.78 5.15
C VAL A 73 8.09 -1.50 4.57
N LEU A 74 8.97 -0.55 4.33
CA LEU A 74 8.66 0.75 3.73
C LEU A 74 9.17 0.81 2.29
N ASP A 75 8.31 1.24 1.37
CA ASP A 75 8.70 1.53 -0.01
C ASP A 75 7.77 2.55 -0.66
N SER A 76 8.15 3.02 -1.86
CA SER A 76 7.38 4.01 -2.61
C SER A 76 7.23 3.65 -4.08
N GLN A 77 6.07 4.00 -4.63
CA GLN A 77 5.78 3.91 -6.05
C GLN A 77 5.32 5.26 -6.59
N THR A 78 5.90 5.70 -7.71
CA THR A 78 5.40 6.88 -8.43
C THR A 78 4.33 6.45 -9.41
N ALA A 79 3.14 7.03 -9.28
CA ALA A 79 2.01 6.81 -10.18
C ALA A 79 1.78 8.04 -11.05
N HIS A 80 1.67 7.81 -12.36
CA HIS A 80 1.38 8.86 -13.32
C HIS A 80 -0.03 9.41 -13.11
N SER A 81 -0.19 10.75 -13.11
CA SER A 81 -1.48 11.41 -13.01
C SER A 81 -1.73 12.29 -14.25
N HIS A 82 -2.85 12.03 -14.95
CA HIS A 82 -3.26 12.79 -16.12
C HIS A 82 -4.32 13.83 -15.80
N GLU A 83 -5.20 13.53 -14.85
CA GLU A 83 -6.42 14.31 -14.58
C GLU A 83 -6.16 15.64 -13.85
N GLY A 84 -4.91 15.91 -13.47
CA GLY A 84 -4.62 17.04 -12.59
C GLY A 84 -5.11 16.78 -11.15
N GLY A 85 -5.24 17.83 -10.36
CA GLY A 85 -5.65 17.76 -8.95
C GLY A 85 -4.59 18.29 -8.00
N GLU A 86 -4.77 18.02 -6.71
CA GLU A 86 -3.87 18.48 -5.66
C GLU A 86 -2.59 17.65 -5.60
N ALA A 87 -1.48 18.24 -5.15
CA ALA A 87 -0.21 17.57 -4.88
C ALA A 87 0.35 16.75 -6.07
N ILE A 88 0.34 17.34 -7.26
CA ILE A 88 0.99 16.79 -8.45
C ILE A 88 2.41 17.36 -8.55
N GLY A 89 3.40 16.49 -8.79
CA GLY A 89 4.80 16.87 -8.92
C GLY A 89 5.53 16.08 -10.01
N TRP A 90 6.78 16.40 -10.21
CA TRP A 90 7.68 15.71 -11.16
C TRP A 90 8.71 14.87 -10.41
N ASP A 91 8.72 13.58 -10.67
CA ASP A 91 9.78 12.66 -10.20
C ASP A 91 10.89 12.65 -11.24
N ALA A 92 12.01 13.31 -10.95
CA ALA A 92 13.11 13.42 -11.88
C ALA A 92 13.82 12.07 -12.12
N GLY A 93 13.87 11.20 -11.10
CA GLY A 93 14.49 9.88 -11.19
C GLY A 93 13.72 8.93 -12.10
N LYS A 94 12.39 8.95 -12.00
CA LYS A 94 11.48 8.09 -12.77
C LYS A 94 10.92 8.79 -14.02
N ARG A 95 11.25 10.07 -14.23
CA ARG A 95 10.76 10.91 -15.33
C ARG A 95 9.23 10.87 -15.46
N THR A 96 8.54 10.95 -14.33
CA THR A 96 7.09 10.78 -14.25
C THR A 96 6.45 11.97 -13.55
N ARG A 97 5.42 12.56 -14.17
CA ARG A 97 4.57 13.56 -13.55
C ARG A 97 3.40 12.87 -12.86
N GLY A 98 3.22 13.12 -11.56
CA GLY A 98 2.12 12.51 -10.81
C GLY A 98 2.28 12.60 -9.31
N ARG A 99 1.87 11.55 -8.63
CA ARG A 99 1.99 11.39 -7.19
C ARG A 99 2.84 10.19 -6.82
N LYS A 100 3.49 10.30 -5.68
CA LYS A 100 4.22 9.20 -5.07
C LYS A 100 3.38 8.62 -3.94
N ARG A 101 3.25 7.30 -3.94
CA ARG A 101 2.56 6.50 -2.92
C ARG A 101 3.62 5.87 -2.05
N HIS A 102 3.78 6.35 -0.83
CA HIS A 102 4.57 5.66 0.18
C HIS A 102 3.66 4.71 0.94
N ILE A 103 4.05 3.46 1.07
CA ILE A 103 3.33 2.46 1.86
C ILE A 103 4.25 1.83 2.89
N LEU A 104 3.70 1.57 4.05
CA LEU A 104 4.27 0.74 5.09
C LEU A 104 3.41 -0.51 5.19
N VAL A 105 4.02 -1.67 5.05
CA VAL A 105 3.34 -2.95 5.12
C VAL A 105 3.99 -3.84 6.18
N ASP A 106 3.21 -4.74 6.80
CA ASP A 106 3.78 -5.74 7.69
C ASP A 106 4.51 -6.85 6.90
N THR A 107 5.03 -7.84 7.60
CA THR A 107 5.75 -8.96 6.99
C THR A 107 4.87 -9.93 6.18
N SER A 108 3.54 -9.83 6.29
CA SER A 108 2.56 -10.52 5.42
C SER A 108 2.15 -9.68 4.20
N GLY A 109 2.63 -8.44 4.07
CA GLY A 109 2.26 -7.51 3.01
C GLY A 109 0.96 -6.77 3.27
N LEU A 110 0.41 -6.85 4.48
CA LEU A 110 -0.79 -6.11 4.85
C LEU A 110 -0.44 -4.65 5.14
N LEU A 111 -1.23 -3.74 4.58
CA LEU A 111 -0.99 -2.31 4.69
C LEU A 111 -1.16 -1.83 6.14
N LEU A 112 -0.16 -1.12 6.65
CA LEU A 112 -0.22 -0.41 7.94
C LEU A 112 -0.55 1.07 7.73
N LYS A 113 0.12 1.72 6.78
CA LYS A 113 -0.11 3.11 6.44
C LYS A 113 0.20 3.39 4.97
N ALA A 114 -0.60 4.24 4.35
CA ALA A 114 -0.31 4.81 3.04
C ALA A 114 -0.33 6.33 3.15
N VAL A 115 0.62 6.98 2.47
CA VAL A 115 0.67 8.43 2.30
C VAL A 115 0.90 8.74 0.83
N VAL A 116 0.03 9.57 0.28
CA VAL A 116 0.10 10.00 -1.12
C VAL A 116 0.43 11.49 -1.17
N HIS A 117 1.47 11.85 -1.90
CA HIS A 117 1.97 13.21 -2.01
C HIS A 117 2.52 13.49 -3.41
N ALA A 118 2.95 14.74 -3.68
CA ALA A 118 3.55 15.09 -4.96
C ALA A 118 4.77 14.23 -5.28
N ALA A 119 4.90 13.80 -6.53
CA ALA A 119 6.01 12.94 -6.96
C ALA A 119 7.38 13.61 -6.81
N SER A 120 7.43 14.94 -6.72
CA SER A 120 8.64 15.74 -6.46
C SER A 120 9.20 15.60 -5.04
N VAL A 121 8.39 15.11 -4.08
CA VAL A 121 8.85 14.86 -2.71
C VAL A 121 9.83 13.70 -2.69
N GLN A 122 11.01 13.93 -2.10
CA GLN A 122 12.06 12.92 -2.01
C GLN A 122 11.65 11.76 -1.09
N GLU A 123 12.22 10.56 -1.34
CA GLU A 123 11.94 9.34 -0.58
C GLU A 123 12.06 9.56 0.94
N ARG A 124 13.13 10.22 1.39
CA ARG A 124 13.38 10.49 2.81
C ARG A 124 12.31 11.36 3.46
N ALA A 125 11.86 12.39 2.76
CA ALA A 125 10.78 13.25 3.25
C ALA A 125 9.45 12.49 3.30
N GLY A 126 9.16 11.68 2.28
CA GLY A 126 7.99 10.81 2.25
C GLY A 126 8.01 9.74 3.36
N ALA A 127 9.18 9.15 3.64
CA ALA A 127 9.36 8.22 4.76
C ALA A 127 8.98 8.85 6.09
N LYS A 128 9.43 10.08 6.35
CA LYS A 128 9.07 10.81 7.58
C LYS A 128 7.54 10.98 7.72
N LEU A 129 6.84 11.28 6.62
CA LEU A 129 5.37 11.40 6.63
C LEU A 129 4.68 10.07 7.00
N VAL A 130 5.24 8.94 6.56
CA VAL A 130 4.71 7.62 6.91
C VAL A 130 5.02 7.25 8.35
N LEU A 131 6.26 7.44 8.78
CA LEU A 131 6.72 7.00 10.10
C LEU A 131 6.27 7.92 11.24
N ALA A 132 5.93 9.18 10.94
CA ALA A 132 5.45 10.11 11.97
C ALA A 132 4.19 9.56 12.67
N GLY A 133 4.29 9.41 14.00
CA GLY A 133 3.21 8.94 14.88
C GLY A 133 2.80 7.48 14.67
N ILE A 134 3.55 6.70 13.93
CA ILE A 134 3.18 5.31 13.61
C ILE A 134 3.13 4.41 14.85
N THR A 135 4.01 4.61 15.81
CA THR A 135 4.06 3.84 17.05
C THR A 135 2.91 4.14 18.01
N ALA A 136 2.22 5.27 17.84
CA ALA A 136 0.97 5.53 18.54
C ALA A 136 -0.16 4.59 18.07
N THR A 137 -0.12 4.17 16.78
CA THR A 137 -1.08 3.20 16.21
C THR A 137 -0.60 1.77 16.37
N PHE A 138 0.70 1.53 16.25
CA PHE A 138 1.35 0.22 16.34
C PHE A 138 2.44 0.22 17.41
N PRO A 139 2.09 0.10 18.69
CA PRO A 139 3.06 0.21 19.80
C PRO A 139 4.17 -0.84 19.79
N LEU A 140 3.93 -2.00 19.20
CA LEU A 140 4.93 -3.07 19.10
C LEU A 140 5.87 -2.92 17.89
N LEU A 141 5.61 -1.95 16.99
CA LEU A 141 6.43 -1.75 15.80
C LEU A 141 7.78 -1.12 16.17
N GLY A 142 8.83 -1.93 16.23
CA GLY A 142 10.19 -1.50 16.54
C GLY A 142 11.15 -1.50 15.34
N LEU A 143 10.84 -2.24 14.27
CA LEU A 143 11.76 -2.45 13.16
C LEU A 143 11.09 -2.16 11.82
N VAL A 144 11.76 -1.38 10.97
CA VAL A 144 11.32 -1.12 9.59
C VAL A 144 12.47 -1.34 8.61
N TRP A 145 12.24 -2.12 7.56
CA TRP A 145 13.16 -2.26 6.44
C TRP A 145 12.81 -1.33 5.31
N ALA A 146 13.83 -0.71 4.70
CA ALA A 146 13.69 0.13 3.53
C ALA A 146 14.85 -0.09 2.55
N ASP A 147 14.73 0.42 1.32
CA ASP A 147 15.80 0.29 0.33
C ASP A 147 16.90 1.38 0.50
N ALA A 148 17.98 1.22 -0.28
CA ALA A 148 19.09 2.15 -0.24
C ALA A 148 18.74 3.57 -0.77
N GLY A 149 17.62 3.75 -1.47
CA GLY A 149 17.13 5.06 -1.91
C GLY A 149 16.73 5.99 -0.78
N TYR A 150 16.47 5.43 0.41
CA TYR A 150 16.10 6.20 1.62
C TYR A 150 17.29 6.81 2.36
N VAL A 151 18.52 6.40 2.02
CA VAL A 151 19.76 6.96 2.58
C VAL A 151 20.74 7.26 1.46
N ASN A 152 21.69 8.15 1.70
CA ASN A 152 22.86 8.30 0.86
C ASN A 152 24.13 8.22 1.71
N ARG A 153 25.30 8.17 1.07
CA ARG A 153 26.59 8.04 1.77
C ARG A 153 26.88 9.20 2.74
N VAL A 154 26.29 10.36 2.48
CA VAL A 154 26.58 11.62 3.22
C VAL A 154 25.49 11.88 4.28
N ASP A 155 24.24 11.53 3.98
CA ASP A 155 23.10 11.86 4.83
C ASP A 155 22.38 10.58 5.29
N GLN A 156 22.63 10.20 6.53
CA GLN A 156 21.94 9.14 7.26
C GLN A 156 20.91 9.70 8.25
N GLY A 157 20.58 10.98 8.15
CA GLY A 157 19.70 11.68 9.09
C GLY A 157 18.31 11.07 9.21
N LEU A 158 17.83 10.31 8.20
CA LEU A 158 16.57 9.58 8.33
C LEU A 158 16.64 8.46 9.39
N LEU A 159 17.77 7.75 9.49
CA LEU A 159 17.94 6.67 10.48
C LEU A 159 17.90 7.22 11.91
N ALA A 160 18.64 8.30 12.15
CA ALA A 160 18.63 9.00 13.43
C ALA A 160 17.24 9.56 13.76
N TRP A 161 16.60 10.21 12.78
CA TRP A 161 15.26 10.77 12.92
C TRP A 161 14.22 9.69 13.25
N ALA A 162 14.26 8.53 12.56
CA ALA A 162 13.33 7.43 12.81
C ALA A 162 13.44 6.89 14.23
N ARG A 163 14.65 6.76 14.75
CA ARG A 163 14.90 6.32 16.13
C ARG A 163 14.41 7.36 17.13
N GLU A 164 14.74 8.63 16.91
CA GLU A 164 14.47 9.72 17.85
C GLU A 164 12.98 10.11 17.89
N HIS A 165 12.33 10.21 16.71
CA HIS A 165 10.97 10.77 16.59
C HIS A 165 9.89 9.72 16.40
N ALA A 166 10.23 8.55 15.90
CA ALA A 166 9.27 7.46 15.68
C ALA A 166 9.50 6.24 16.59
N GLY A 167 10.62 6.18 17.33
CA GLY A 167 10.96 5.03 18.16
C GLY A 167 11.24 3.76 17.36
N ILE A 168 11.66 3.90 16.09
CA ILE A 168 11.80 2.80 15.12
C ILE A 168 13.27 2.64 14.75
N GLU A 169 13.75 1.41 14.74
CA GLU A 169 14.98 1.05 14.07
C GLU A 169 14.72 0.91 12.57
N LEU A 170 15.25 1.84 11.77
CA LEU A 170 15.18 1.77 10.31
C LEU A 170 16.43 1.08 9.77
N GLN A 171 16.26 -0.12 9.20
CA GLN A 171 17.33 -0.89 8.59
C GLN A 171 17.27 -0.79 7.07
N ILE A 172 18.41 -0.45 6.46
CA ILE A 172 18.53 -0.39 5.01
C ILE A 172 18.97 -1.74 4.49
N VAL A 173 18.17 -2.29 3.57
CA VAL A 173 18.49 -3.53 2.86
C VAL A 173 19.13 -3.16 1.52
N PRO A 174 20.44 -3.27 1.38
CA PRO A 174 21.13 -2.93 0.14
C PRO A 174 20.79 -3.94 -0.96
N ARG A 175 20.78 -3.47 -2.21
CA ARG A 175 20.76 -4.36 -3.37
C ARG A 175 22.20 -4.85 -3.60
N ASN A 176 22.38 -6.14 -3.87
CA ASN A 176 23.69 -6.64 -4.25
C ASN A 176 24.05 -6.10 -5.66
N ALA A 177 25.10 -5.27 -5.73
CA ALA A 177 25.52 -4.61 -6.96
C ALA A 177 26.11 -5.59 -7.99
N ASP A 178 26.59 -6.75 -7.54
CA ASP A 178 27.30 -7.73 -8.39
C ASP A 178 26.36 -8.62 -9.19
N VAL A 179 25.05 -8.61 -8.88
CA VAL A 179 24.07 -9.42 -9.59
C VAL A 179 23.25 -8.56 -10.54
N LYS A 180 23.42 -8.82 -11.85
CA LYS A 180 22.60 -8.19 -12.91
C LYS A 180 21.25 -8.91 -13.00
N GLY A 181 20.15 -8.14 -13.02
CA GLY A 181 18.80 -8.65 -13.19
C GLY A 181 17.91 -8.50 -11.95
N PHE A 182 16.77 -9.18 -11.97
CA PHE A 182 15.83 -9.19 -10.86
C PHE A 182 16.40 -10.02 -9.70
N GLN A 183 16.44 -9.44 -8.50
CA GLN A 183 16.81 -10.10 -7.26
C GLN A 183 15.64 -10.06 -6.30
N VAL A 184 15.24 -11.22 -5.80
CA VAL A 184 14.36 -11.31 -4.63
C VAL A 184 15.22 -10.95 -3.42
N LEU A 185 15.05 -9.74 -2.90
CA LEU A 185 15.73 -9.30 -1.69
C LEU A 185 14.94 -9.81 -0.48
N PRO A 186 15.57 -10.58 0.43
CA PRO A 186 14.91 -11.01 1.65
C PRO A 186 14.21 -9.84 2.33
N ARG A 187 13.00 -10.06 2.82
CA ARG A 187 12.15 -9.07 3.52
C ARG A 187 11.57 -7.95 2.62
N ARG A 188 12.30 -7.42 1.62
CA ARG A 188 11.80 -6.35 0.74
C ARG A 188 10.79 -6.81 -0.32
N TRP A 189 10.90 -8.04 -0.81
CA TRP A 189 9.97 -8.57 -1.82
C TRP A 189 8.48 -8.47 -1.38
N VAL A 190 8.24 -8.41 -0.07
CA VAL A 190 6.89 -8.32 0.51
C VAL A 190 6.18 -7.04 0.08
N VAL A 191 6.86 -5.89 0.14
CA VAL A 191 6.25 -4.62 -0.28
C VAL A 191 6.12 -4.52 -1.80
N GLU A 192 7.06 -5.11 -2.55
CA GLU A 192 6.98 -5.23 -4.02
C GLU A 192 5.77 -6.08 -4.43
N ARG A 193 5.52 -7.19 -3.73
CA ARG A 193 4.31 -8.01 -3.88
C ARG A 193 3.04 -7.20 -3.59
N THR A 194 3.04 -6.40 -2.54
CA THR A 194 1.88 -5.54 -2.23
C THR A 194 1.62 -4.53 -3.34
N PHE A 195 2.64 -3.89 -3.91
CA PHE A 195 2.47 -3.04 -5.08
C PHE A 195 1.93 -3.82 -6.29
N SER A 196 2.35 -5.07 -6.48
CA SER A 196 1.80 -5.94 -7.51
C SER A 196 0.30 -6.19 -7.30
N TRP A 197 -0.15 -6.47 -6.08
CA TRP A 197 -1.58 -6.62 -5.77
C TRP A 197 -2.36 -5.34 -6.06
N LEU A 198 -1.83 -4.18 -5.67
CA LEU A 198 -2.44 -2.88 -5.97
C LEU A 198 -2.53 -2.63 -7.48
N GLY A 199 -1.47 -2.94 -8.23
CA GLY A 199 -1.39 -2.77 -9.68
C GLY A 199 -2.43 -3.59 -10.47
N ARG A 200 -2.95 -4.66 -9.89
CA ARG A 200 -4.05 -5.47 -10.48
C ARG A 200 -5.40 -4.79 -10.41
N CYS A 201 -5.54 -3.79 -9.56
CA CYS A 201 -6.69 -2.91 -9.56
C CYS A 201 -6.44 -1.82 -10.61
N ARG A 202 -7.10 -1.90 -11.76
CA ARG A 202 -6.84 -0.98 -12.88
C ARG A 202 -6.97 0.49 -12.49
N ARG A 203 -7.82 0.81 -11.50
CA ARG A 203 -7.94 2.17 -10.96
C ARG A 203 -6.64 2.65 -10.30
N LEU A 204 -5.80 1.72 -9.81
CA LEU A 204 -4.52 2.03 -9.18
C LEU A 204 -3.31 1.90 -10.13
N ALA A 205 -3.49 1.42 -11.36
CA ALA A 205 -2.41 1.38 -12.36
C ALA A 205 -1.86 2.79 -12.67
N ARG A 206 -2.71 3.81 -12.51
CA ARG A 206 -2.38 5.24 -12.54
C ARG A 206 -3.07 5.94 -11.38
N ASP A 207 -2.83 7.23 -11.20
CA ASP A 207 -3.56 8.04 -10.24
C ASP A 207 -4.60 8.92 -10.94
N TYR A 208 -5.87 8.56 -10.76
CA TYR A 208 -7.04 9.27 -11.31
C TYR A 208 -7.75 10.12 -10.27
N GLU A 209 -7.28 10.10 -9.02
CA GLU A 209 -7.97 10.81 -7.96
C GLU A 209 -7.55 12.29 -7.92
N ARG A 210 -8.51 13.20 -7.66
CA ARG A 210 -8.19 14.64 -7.58
C ARG A 210 -7.51 15.02 -6.27
N LYS A 211 -7.74 14.24 -5.19
CA LYS A 211 -7.20 14.50 -3.85
C LYS A 211 -6.31 13.36 -3.40
N PRO A 212 -5.17 13.64 -2.74
CA PRO A 212 -4.33 12.60 -2.13
C PRO A 212 -5.11 11.68 -1.20
N ALA A 213 -5.98 12.22 -0.34
CA ALA A 213 -6.80 11.44 0.58
C ALA A 213 -7.72 10.41 -0.13
N HIS A 214 -8.23 10.74 -1.34
CA HIS A 214 -9.01 9.79 -2.12
C HIS A 214 -8.12 8.71 -2.74
N ALA A 215 -6.90 9.03 -3.15
CA ALA A 215 -5.94 8.04 -3.62
C ALA A 215 -5.54 7.07 -2.49
N GLU A 216 -5.32 7.57 -1.27
CA GLU A 216 -5.08 6.75 -0.07
C GLU A 216 -6.29 5.87 0.25
N ALA A 217 -7.51 6.40 0.15
CA ALA A 217 -8.73 5.62 0.34
C ALA A 217 -8.87 4.50 -0.69
N MET A 218 -8.56 4.74 -1.98
CA MET A 218 -8.57 3.70 -3.01
C MET A 218 -7.56 2.59 -2.74
N ILE A 219 -6.37 2.92 -2.23
CA ILE A 219 -5.38 1.92 -1.78
C ILE A 219 -5.97 1.06 -0.66
N LYS A 220 -6.63 1.66 0.33
CA LYS A 220 -7.27 0.93 1.43
C LYS A 220 -8.42 0.06 0.95
N VAL A 221 -9.26 0.54 0.02
CA VAL A 221 -10.34 -0.26 -0.59
C VAL A 221 -9.79 -1.48 -1.33
N ALA A 222 -8.64 -1.34 -2.00
CA ALA A 222 -7.97 -2.47 -2.65
C ALA A 222 -7.50 -3.51 -1.62
N MET A 223 -6.91 -3.06 -0.51
CA MET A 223 -6.49 -3.95 0.57
C MET A 223 -7.67 -4.57 1.31
N ILE A 224 -8.77 -3.83 1.53
CA ILE A 224 -10.02 -4.36 2.10
C ILE A 224 -10.52 -5.53 1.25
N ARG A 225 -10.58 -5.36 -0.08
CA ARG A 225 -10.97 -6.43 -1.00
C ARG A 225 -10.07 -7.65 -0.87
N LEU A 226 -8.75 -7.45 -0.83
CA LEU A 226 -7.77 -8.53 -0.66
C LEU A 226 -8.00 -9.29 0.65
N MET A 227 -8.10 -8.57 1.74
CA MET A 227 -8.26 -9.16 3.08
C MET A 227 -9.61 -9.86 3.25
N ALA A 228 -10.69 -9.29 2.72
CA ALA A 228 -12.01 -9.90 2.75
C ALA A 228 -12.02 -11.25 2.02
N ALA A 229 -11.39 -11.32 0.85
CA ALA A 229 -11.30 -12.57 0.09
C ALA A 229 -10.43 -13.62 0.82
N ARG A 230 -9.31 -13.24 1.42
CA ARG A 230 -8.51 -14.15 2.25
C ARG A 230 -9.32 -14.73 3.42
N LEU A 231 -10.07 -13.91 4.11
CA LEU A 231 -10.94 -14.37 5.20
C LEU A 231 -12.08 -15.27 4.72
N ALA A 232 -12.55 -15.08 3.49
CA ALA A 232 -13.54 -15.94 2.84
C ALA A 232 -12.93 -17.24 2.26
N GLY A 233 -11.62 -17.41 2.32
CA GLY A 233 -10.93 -18.55 1.71
C GLY A 233 -10.89 -18.50 0.19
N GLU A 234 -11.11 -17.31 -0.40
CA GLU A 234 -11.02 -17.10 -1.84
C GLU A 234 -9.58 -16.82 -2.27
N ASP A 235 -9.08 -17.53 -3.25
CA ASP A 235 -7.82 -17.24 -3.90
C ASP A 235 -8.00 -16.10 -4.90
N ILE A 236 -7.70 -14.87 -4.48
CA ILE A 236 -7.63 -13.70 -5.35
C ILE A 236 -6.20 -13.36 -5.75
N GLU A 237 -5.24 -14.08 -5.22
CA GLU A 237 -3.88 -14.01 -5.71
C GLU A 237 -3.88 -14.76 -7.04
N PRO A 238 -3.49 -14.13 -8.16
CA PRO A 238 -3.17 -14.93 -9.32
C PRO A 238 -1.99 -15.79 -8.92
N GLN A 239 -1.96 -16.98 -9.38
CA GLN A 239 -0.74 -17.76 -9.44
C GLN A 239 0.35 -16.82 -9.95
N GLY A 240 1.29 -16.46 -9.05
CA GLY A 240 2.42 -15.59 -9.39
C GLY A 240 3.13 -16.11 -10.63
N PRO A 241 4.06 -15.37 -11.21
CA PRO A 241 5.00 -15.96 -12.12
C PRO A 241 5.53 -17.19 -11.38
N ILE A 242 5.36 -18.35 -12.00
CA ILE A 242 5.67 -19.69 -11.46
C ILE A 242 6.76 -19.55 -10.40
N GLU A 243 6.42 -19.75 -9.12
CA GLU A 243 7.42 -19.72 -8.06
C GLU A 243 8.52 -20.63 -8.52
N THR A 244 9.64 -20.06 -8.90
CA THR A 244 10.78 -20.88 -9.28
C THR A 244 11.10 -21.71 -8.05
N GLU A 245 11.46 -22.96 -8.25
CA GLU A 245 11.81 -23.89 -7.17
C GLU A 245 12.79 -23.29 -6.16
N ALA A 246 13.60 -22.33 -6.61
CA ALA A 246 14.49 -21.51 -5.77
C ALA A 246 13.75 -20.58 -4.79
N ALA A 247 12.61 -20.01 -5.18
CA ALA A 247 11.81 -19.15 -4.30
C ALA A 247 11.03 -19.95 -3.25
N ARG A 248 10.62 -21.19 -3.58
CA ARG A 248 10.03 -22.11 -2.60
C ARG A 248 11.03 -22.54 -1.55
N ARG A 249 12.23 -22.97 -1.96
CA ARG A 249 13.30 -23.35 -1.03
C ARG A 249 13.67 -22.23 -0.07
N LEU A 250 13.75 -20.99 -0.55
CA LEU A 250 14.05 -19.84 0.30
C LEU A 250 12.93 -19.54 1.31
N ASN A 251 11.67 -19.72 0.93
CA ASN A 251 10.54 -19.58 1.85
C ASN A 251 10.50 -20.69 2.91
N ASP A 252 10.85 -21.92 2.55
CA ASP A 252 10.89 -23.05 3.48
C ASP A 252 12.04 -22.90 4.49
N GLU A 253 13.20 -22.40 4.07
CA GLU A 253 14.35 -22.13 4.96
C GLU A 253 14.04 -20.98 5.96
N LEU A 254 13.32 -19.94 5.52
CA LEU A 254 12.94 -18.79 6.37
C LEU A 254 11.77 -19.09 7.32
N SER A 255 11.05 -20.20 7.10
CA SER A 255 9.95 -20.62 7.98
C SER A 255 10.42 -21.53 9.12
N GLN A 256 11.69 -21.96 9.11
CA GLN A 256 12.31 -22.83 10.11
C GLN A 256 13.23 -22.09 11.11
N GLU A 257 13.42 -20.77 10.93
CA GLU A 257 14.07 -19.86 11.89
C GLU A 257 13.03 -18.97 12.61
#